data_d9c6a656d4228e3194a75825aa6f2da9
#
_entry.id   d9c6a656d4228e3194a75825aa6f2da9
#
_cell.length_a   1.000
_cell.length_b   1.000
_cell.length_c   1.000
_cell.angle_alpha   90.00
_cell.angle_beta   90.00
_cell.angle_gamma   90.00
#
_symmetry.space_group_name_H-M   'P 1'
#
loop_
_entity.id
_entity.type
_entity.pdbx_description
1 polymer ?
#
loop_
_entity_poly.entity_id
_entity_poly.type
_entity_poly.pdbx_seq_one_letter_code
_entity_poly.pdbx_strand_id
1 'polypeptide(L)' 'MTGVMDMLILRRKKNESILIGDNIRVTITECASNGVRLAIEAPKQISVIREELFE' A
#
# COMPACT_ATOMS: atom_id res chain seq x y z
N MET A 1 -25.26 6.87 -7.99
CA MET A 1 -24.07 7.44 -8.58
C MET A 1 -23.01 6.38 -8.74
N THR A 2 -22.43 6.36 -9.84
CA THR A 2 -21.33 5.49 -9.97
C THR A 2 -20.10 6.17 -9.52
N GLY A 3 -19.34 5.45 -8.82
CA GLY A 3 -18.08 5.95 -8.39
C GLY A 3 -17.14 6.10 -9.54
N VAL A 4 -16.43 7.18 -9.51
CA VAL A 4 -15.29 7.36 -10.37
C VAL A 4 -14.09 6.95 -9.54
N MET A 5 -13.25 6.13 -10.09
CA MET A 5 -12.05 5.75 -9.38
C MET A 5 -11.08 6.91 -9.39
N ASP A 6 -10.72 7.33 -8.21
CA ASP A 6 -9.68 8.33 -8.05
C ASP A 6 -8.34 7.63 -7.99
N MET A 7 -7.34 8.32 -8.51
CA MET A 7 -6.00 7.78 -8.46
C MET A 7 -5.11 8.80 -7.77
N LEU A 8 -4.43 8.38 -6.73
CA LEU A 8 -3.50 9.23 -6.01
C LEU A 8 -2.09 8.75 -6.30
N ILE A 9 -1.30 9.61 -6.88
CA ILE A 9 0.08 9.30 -7.19
C ILE A 9 0.96 10.14 -6.30
N LEU A 10 1.82 9.48 -5.54
CA LEU A 10 2.68 10.18 -4.60
C LEU A 10 4.01 9.47 -4.53
N ARG A 11 4.98 10.17 -3.95
CA ARG A 11 6.32 9.63 -3.78
C ARG A 11 6.63 9.56 -2.29
N ARG A 12 7.16 8.41 -1.85
CA ARG A 12 7.52 8.25 -0.46
C ARG A 12 8.96 7.79 -0.37
N LYS A 13 9.62 8.22 0.69
CA LYS A 13 10.99 7.80 0.97
C LYS A 13 10.98 6.66 1.97
N LYS A 14 12.14 6.06 2.16
CA LYS A 14 12.29 5.00 3.14
C LYS A 14 11.78 5.46 4.50
N ASN A 15 11.04 4.60 5.17
CA ASN A 15 10.45 4.80 6.48
C ASN A 15 9.30 5.80 6.50
N GLU A 16 8.83 6.24 5.34
CA GLU A 16 7.63 7.06 5.26
C GLU A 16 6.43 6.18 4.98
N SER A 17 5.29 6.61 5.48
CA SER A 17 4.08 5.80 5.43
C SER A 17 2.97 6.50 4.68
N ILE A 18 1.98 5.69 4.27
CA ILE A 18 0.74 6.14 3.69
C ILE A 18 -0.38 5.54 4.53
N LEU A 19 -1.36 6.35 4.88
CA LEU A 19 -2.52 5.87 5.60
C LEU A 19 -3.68 5.71 4.63
N ILE A 20 -4.36 4.58 4.72
CA ILE A 20 -5.52 4.29 3.89
C ILE A 20 -6.67 4.01 4.83
N GLY A 21 -7.70 4.84 4.74
CA GLY A 21 -8.76 4.78 5.72
C GLY A 21 -8.24 5.16 7.08
N ASP A 22 -8.75 4.51 8.11
CA ASP A 22 -8.33 4.81 9.47
C ASP A 22 -7.57 3.66 10.11
N ASN A 23 -7.33 2.57 9.39
CA ASN A 23 -6.75 1.40 10.02
C ASN A 23 -5.75 0.64 9.13
N ILE A 24 -5.38 1.20 7.99
CA ILE A 24 -4.40 0.56 7.11
C ILE A 24 -3.21 1.50 6.96
N ARG A 25 -2.03 0.96 7.14
CA ARG A 25 -0.80 1.72 6.99
C ARG A 25 0.15 0.97 6.07
N VAL A 26 0.70 1.68 5.10
CA VAL A 26 1.70 1.13 4.19
C VAL A 26 2.98 1.92 4.40
N THR A 27 4.05 1.23 4.73
CA THR A 27 5.33 1.87 5.02
C THR A 27 6.37 1.37 4.03
N ILE A 28 7.18 2.29 3.53
CA ILE A 28 8.32 1.93 2.70
C ILE A 28 9.47 1.54 3.64
N THR A 29 9.80 0.27 3.70
CA THR A 29 10.85 -0.18 4.61
C THR A 29 12.21 -0.21 3.94
N GLU A 30 12.23 -0.29 2.61
CA GLU A 30 13.51 -0.32 1.91
C GLU A 30 13.30 0.10 0.47
N CYS A 31 14.22 0.90 -0.05
CA CYS A 31 14.22 1.31 -1.46
C CYS A 31 15.53 0.89 -2.08
N ALA A 32 15.44 0.23 -3.21
CA ALA A 32 16.62 -0.19 -3.96
C ALA A 32 16.32 -0.02 -5.43
N SER A 33 17.37 -0.07 -6.26
CA SER A 33 17.19 0.13 -7.69
C SER A 33 16.39 -1.00 -8.33
N ASN A 34 16.38 -2.18 -7.70
CA ASN A 34 15.68 -3.32 -8.26
C ASN A 34 14.34 -3.58 -7.61
N GLY A 35 13.89 -2.70 -6.73
CA GLY A 35 12.58 -2.87 -6.13
C GLY A 35 12.46 -2.15 -4.82
N VAL A 36 11.25 -2.20 -4.27
CA VAL A 36 10.90 -1.52 -3.04
C VAL A 36 10.25 -2.54 -2.12
N ARG A 37 10.60 -2.46 -0.83
CA ARG A 37 10.00 -3.34 0.16
C ARG A 37 8.96 -2.56 0.94
N LEU A 38 7.78 -3.13 1.07
CA LEU A 38 6.66 -2.51 1.76
C LEU A 38 6.25 -3.33 2.97
N ALA A 39 5.91 -2.65 4.05
CA ALA A 39 5.26 -3.28 5.19
C ALA A 39 3.82 -2.77 5.21
N ILE A 40 2.88 -3.68 5.23
CA ILE A 40 1.47 -3.35 5.18
C ILE A 40 0.82 -3.81 6.48
N GLU A 41 0.23 -2.86 7.20
CA GLU A 41 -0.49 -3.14 8.44
C GLU A 41 -1.98 -2.97 8.16
N ALA A 42 -2.74 -4.02 8.40
CA ALA A 42 -4.17 -3.99 8.15
C ALA A 42 -4.86 -4.89 9.16
N PRO A 43 -6.14 -4.64 9.45
CA PRO A 43 -6.87 -5.54 10.35
C PRO A 43 -7.04 -6.90 9.69
N LYS A 44 -7.28 -7.92 10.53
CA LYS A 44 -7.31 -9.31 10.06
C LYS A 44 -8.39 -9.56 9.02
N GLN A 45 -9.50 -8.83 9.09
CA GLN A 45 -10.60 -9.03 8.17
C GLN A 45 -10.31 -8.50 6.77
N ILE A 46 -9.22 -7.75 6.60
CA ILE A 46 -8.83 -7.25 5.30
C ILE A 46 -7.74 -8.14 4.75
N SER A 47 -8.01 -8.73 3.60
CA SER A 47 -7.06 -9.62 2.97
C SER A 47 -6.00 -8.81 2.24
N VAL A 48 -4.73 -9.11 2.50
CA VAL A 48 -3.62 -8.44 1.84
C VAL A 48 -2.90 -9.49 1.01
N ILE A 49 -3.07 -9.41 -0.29
CA ILE A 49 -2.52 -10.40 -1.21
C ILE A 49 -1.85 -9.66 -2.35
N ARG A 50 -0.65 -10.08 -2.72
CA ARG A 50 -0.01 -9.50 -3.88
C ARG A 50 -0.79 -9.89 -5.13
N GLU A 51 -0.84 -8.99 -6.07
CA GLU A 51 -1.73 -9.12 -7.22
C GLU A 51 -1.45 -10.37 -8.05
N GLU A 52 -0.19 -10.72 -8.23
CA GLU A 52 0.15 -11.84 -9.07
C GLU A 52 -0.27 -13.18 -8.48
N LEU A 53 -0.63 -13.22 -7.19
CA LEU A 53 -1.12 -14.44 -6.55
C LEU A 53 -2.64 -14.47 -6.48
N PHE A 54 -3.30 -13.42 -6.91
CA PHE A 54 -4.75 -13.32 -6.85
C PHE A 54 -5.35 -13.84 -8.14
N GLU A 55 -6.40 -14.68 -8.01
CA GLU A 55 -7.08 -15.23 -9.18
C GLU A 55 -8.51 -14.82 -9.24
#